data_1348c7a262d1ccad7854a1301c63b911
#
_entry.id   1348c7a262d1ccad7854a1301c63b911
#
_cell.length_a   1.000
_cell.length_b   1.000
_cell.length_c   1.000
_cell.angle_alpha   90.00
_cell.angle_beta   90.00
_cell.angle_gamma   90.00
#
_symmetry.space_group_name_H-M   'P 1'
#
loop_
_entity.id
_entity.type
_entity.pdbx_description
1 polymer ?
#
loop_
_entity_poly.entity_id
_entity_poly.type
_entity_poly.pdbx_seq_one_letter_code
_entity_poly.pdbx_strand_id
1 'polypeptide(L)'
;MPDPIPFRRPIRWSKLRTDEAERLVRQRVSDTGNVIIGRHALKRVRKRFEGPDFTTEDVYWILETGVVQHSPVREDDRSWKVIVRRRMPGTRDAGVVTLIMTDDDMLFVKTVQWMDWQT
;
A
#
# COMPACT_ATOMS: atom_id res chain seq x y z
N MET A 1 -9.77 29.40 0.58
CA MET A 1 -9.87 28.92 1.13
C MET A 1 -9.72 27.89 1.37
N PRO A 2 -9.41 27.57 1.77
CA PRO A 2 -9.06 26.57 1.85
C PRO A 2 -9.75 25.65 2.22
N ASP A 3 -9.74 25.09 2.59
CA ASP A 3 -10.05 24.12 2.65
C ASP A 3 -10.74 23.48 3.56
N PRO A 4 -11.45 22.67 3.41
CA PRO A 4 -12.31 21.93 4.18
C PRO A 4 -11.72 20.88 4.99
N ILE A 5 -10.52 20.98 5.17
CA ILE A 5 -9.87 20.07 5.94
C ILE A 5 -10.29 19.99 7.36
N PRO A 6 -10.80 20.99 7.94
CA PRO A 6 -11.13 20.96 9.36
C PRO A 6 -12.02 19.83 9.77
N PHE A 7 -12.72 19.24 8.87
CA PHE A 7 -13.60 18.18 9.28
C PHE A 7 -12.96 16.83 9.32
N ARG A 8 -11.69 16.73 8.97
CA ARG A 8 -11.05 15.47 9.08
C ARG A 8 -10.65 15.21 10.49
N ARG A 9 -10.97 14.04 10.97
CA ARG A 9 -10.53 13.66 12.29
C ARG A 9 -9.05 13.35 12.25
N PRO A 10 -8.32 13.70 13.30
CA PRO A 10 -6.94 13.24 13.41
C PRO A 10 -6.88 11.73 13.41
N ILE A 11 -5.82 11.19 12.87
CA ILE A 11 -5.63 9.76 12.85
C ILE A 11 -5.32 9.29 14.26
N ARG A 12 -6.00 8.25 14.68
CA ARG A 12 -5.68 7.60 15.93
C ARG A 12 -4.77 6.44 15.65
N TRP A 13 -3.51 6.64 15.93
CA TRP A 13 -2.53 5.62 15.61
C TRP A 13 -2.66 4.38 16.48
N SER A 14 -3.36 4.46 17.59
CA SER A 14 -3.63 3.29 18.39
C SER A 14 -4.68 2.38 17.77
N LYS A 15 -5.46 2.90 16.83
CA LYS A 15 -6.52 2.13 16.20
C LYS A 15 -6.78 2.66 14.80
N LEU A 16 -5.97 2.24 13.88
CA LEU A 16 -6.08 2.68 12.49
C LEU A 16 -7.21 1.93 11.80
N ARG A 17 -8.12 2.67 11.19
CA ARG A 17 -9.25 2.08 10.48
C ARG A 17 -8.90 1.82 9.03
N THR A 18 -9.64 0.90 8.42
CA THR A 18 -9.41 0.51 7.03
C THR A 18 -9.54 1.70 6.08
N ASP A 19 -10.58 2.52 6.24
CA ASP A 19 -10.77 3.66 5.36
C ASP A 19 -9.69 4.73 5.55
N GLU A 20 -9.22 4.88 6.78
CA GLU A 20 -8.12 5.80 7.05
C GLU A 20 -6.83 5.30 6.42
N ALA A 21 -6.59 4.00 6.52
CA ALA A 21 -5.39 3.41 5.94
C ALA A 21 -5.39 3.60 4.43
N GLU A 22 -6.52 3.36 3.79
CA GLU A 22 -6.60 3.50 2.35
C GLU A 22 -6.33 4.95 1.92
N ARG A 23 -6.88 5.89 2.64
CA ARG A 23 -6.66 7.30 2.36
C ARG A 23 -5.22 7.70 2.56
N LEU A 24 -4.60 7.20 3.63
CA LEU A 24 -3.20 7.50 3.90
C LEU A 24 -2.30 6.95 2.81
N VAL A 25 -2.56 5.73 2.36
CA VAL A 25 -1.75 5.14 1.30
C VAL A 25 -1.84 5.98 0.04
N ARG A 26 -3.07 6.34 -0.36
CA ARG A 26 -3.25 7.14 -1.56
C ARG A 26 -2.59 8.51 -1.45
N GLN A 27 -2.71 9.11 -0.30
CA GLN A 27 -2.12 10.42 -0.07
C GLN A 27 -0.60 10.37 -0.14
N ARG A 28 -0.02 9.36 0.49
CA ARG A 28 1.44 9.27 0.55
C ARG A 28 2.06 8.85 -0.77
N VAL A 29 1.40 7.98 -1.52
CA VAL A 29 1.94 7.54 -2.80
C VAL A 29 1.87 8.63 -3.85
N SER A 30 1.08 9.67 -3.64
CA SER A 30 1.02 10.77 -4.59
C SER A 30 2.38 11.44 -4.74
N ASP A 31 3.26 11.27 -3.76
CA ASP A 31 4.65 11.65 -3.89
C ASP A 31 5.46 10.36 -3.76
N THR A 32 5.95 9.85 -4.87
CA THR A 32 6.64 8.57 -4.86
C THR A 32 7.94 8.61 -4.07
N GLY A 33 8.45 9.79 -3.76
CA GLY A 33 9.58 9.91 -2.85
C GLY A 33 9.26 9.44 -1.45
N ASN A 34 7.97 9.33 -1.11
CA ASN A 34 7.55 8.81 0.18
C ASN A 34 7.45 7.29 0.21
N VAL A 35 7.74 6.61 -0.91
CA VAL A 35 7.58 5.16 -0.98
C VAL A 35 8.94 4.52 -1.02
N ILE A 36 9.21 3.67 -0.04
CA ILE A 36 10.44 2.88 -0.01
C ILE A 36 10.04 1.46 -0.38
N ILE A 37 10.66 0.93 -1.42
CA ILE A 37 10.42 -0.46 -1.80
C ILE A 37 11.49 -1.29 -1.13
N GLY A 38 11.06 -2.13 -0.19
CA GLY A 38 11.98 -2.92 0.60
C GLY A 38 12.69 -3.95 -0.25
N ARG A 39 13.76 -4.48 0.30
CA ARG A 39 14.62 -5.42 -0.43
C ARG A 39 13.83 -6.62 -0.94
N HIS A 40 12.95 -7.15 -0.13
CA HIS A 40 12.19 -8.33 -0.48
C HIS A 40 11.24 -8.05 -1.65
N ALA A 41 10.55 -6.92 -1.57
CA ALA A 41 9.64 -6.51 -2.64
C ALA A 41 10.42 -6.21 -3.91
N LEU A 42 11.59 -5.61 -3.78
CA LEU A 42 12.41 -5.27 -4.92
C LEU A 42 12.85 -6.52 -5.67
N LYS A 43 13.13 -7.59 -4.96
CA LYS A 43 13.46 -8.86 -5.61
C LYS A 43 12.28 -9.37 -6.41
N ARG A 44 11.08 -9.26 -5.87
CA ARG A 44 9.89 -9.71 -6.59
C ARG A 44 9.66 -8.90 -7.84
N VAL A 45 9.94 -7.62 -7.77
CA VAL A 45 9.76 -6.75 -8.91
C VAL A 45 10.80 -7.04 -10.00
N ARG A 46 12.01 -7.36 -9.60
CA ARG A 46 13.08 -7.55 -10.57
C ARG A 46 13.15 -8.91 -11.20
N LYS A 47 12.69 -9.92 -10.48
CA LYS A 47 12.92 -11.27 -10.89
C LYS A 47 11.87 -11.83 -11.73
N ARG A 48 11.33 -11.18 -12.63
CA ARG A 48 10.21 -11.68 -13.34
C ARG A 48 10.53 -11.90 -14.77
N PHE A 49 10.85 -13.08 -15.09
CA PHE A 49 11.20 -13.38 -16.45
C PHE A 49 10.14 -14.19 -17.14
N GLU A 50 9.31 -14.83 -16.37
CA GLU A 50 8.37 -15.70 -16.95
C GLU A 50 7.03 -15.34 -16.62
N GLY A 51 6.28 -14.79 -17.18
CA GLY A 51 4.93 -14.49 -16.86
C GLY A 51 4.79 -13.06 -16.49
N PRO A 52 3.65 -12.65 -16.05
CA PRO A 52 3.36 -11.25 -15.81
C PRO A 52 4.19 -10.75 -14.66
N ASP A 53 4.84 -9.67 -14.91
CA ASP A 53 5.75 -9.10 -13.97
C ASP A 53 5.15 -7.91 -13.29
N PHE A 54 5.63 -7.65 -12.09
CA PHE A 54 5.37 -6.37 -11.45
C PHE A 54 6.54 -5.44 -11.77
N THR A 55 6.21 -4.20 -12.05
CA THR A 55 7.22 -3.16 -12.19
C THR A 55 7.07 -2.20 -11.03
N THR A 56 8.01 -1.29 -10.88
CA THR A 56 7.90 -0.26 -9.86
C THR A 56 6.65 0.58 -10.10
N GLU A 57 6.37 0.88 -11.36
CA GLU A 57 5.15 1.63 -11.69
C GLU A 57 3.90 0.86 -11.33
N ASP A 58 3.92 -0.45 -11.48
CA ASP A 58 2.78 -1.26 -11.06
C ASP A 58 2.54 -1.14 -9.57
N VAL A 59 3.61 -1.13 -8.78
CA VAL A 59 3.49 -0.98 -7.34
C VAL A 59 2.84 0.36 -7.01
N TYR A 60 3.31 1.43 -7.60
CA TYR A 60 2.73 2.75 -7.36
C TYR A 60 1.26 2.79 -7.78
N TRP A 61 0.96 2.20 -8.92
CA TRP A 61 -0.41 2.19 -9.44
C TRP A 61 -1.36 1.42 -8.52
N ILE A 62 -0.90 0.29 -8.00
CA ILE A 62 -1.69 -0.48 -7.05
C ILE A 62 -1.94 0.33 -5.79
N LEU A 63 -0.90 0.96 -5.25
CA LEU A 63 -1.06 1.76 -4.04
C LEU A 63 -2.00 2.94 -4.27
N GLU A 64 -1.97 3.50 -5.46
CA GLU A 64 -2.76 4.68 -5.78
C GLU A 64 -4.22 4.36 -6.01
N THR A 65 -4.52 3.22 -6.61
CA THR A 65 -5.87 2.92 -7.07
C THR A 65 -6.48 1.69 -6.45
N GLY A 66 -5.74 0.92 -5.69
CA GLY A 66 -6.25 -0.29 -5.08
C GLY A 66 -7.08 -0.02 -3.84
N VAL A 67 -7.58 -1.10 -3.26
CA VAL A 67 -8.41 -0.99 -2.05
C VAL A 67 -7.77 -1.77 -0.92
N VAL A 68 -8.00 -1.30 0.29
CA VAL A 68 -7.59 -2.00 1.51
C VAL A 68 -8.81 -2.76 1.99
N GLN A 69 -8.77 -4.08 1.89
CA GLN A 69 -9.94 -4.88 2.21
C GLN A 69 -10.04 -5.30 3.66
N HIS A 70 -8.91 -5.56 4.27
CA HIS A 70 -8.89 -6.06 5.63
C HIS A 70 -8.39 -4.99 6.58
N SER A 71 -8.76 -5.12 7.84
CA SER A 71 -8.31 -4.17 8.83
C SER A 71 -6.79 -4.13 8.90
N PRO A 72 -6.22 -2.96 9.07
CA PRO A 72 -4.78 -2.86 9.28
C PRO A 72 -4.34 -3.65 10.49
N VAL A 73 -3.14 -4.20 10.43
CA VAL A 73 -2.58 -4.97 11.51
C VAL A 73 -1.35 -4.26 12.03
N ARG A 74 -1.27 -4.10 13.35
CA ARG A 74 -0.12 -3.46 13.93
C ARG A 74 1.10 -4.31 13.69
N GLU A 75 2.11 -3.72 13.08
CA GLU A 75 3.32 -4.46 12.79
C GLU A 75 4.33 -4.30 13.93
N ASP A 76 4.50 -3.08 14.38
CA ASP A 76 5.34 -2.76 15.53
C ASP A 76 4.91 -1.40 16.07
N ASP A 77 5.71 -0.81 16.94
CA ASP A 77 5.34 0.44 17.56
C ASP A 77 5.22 1.60 16.61
N ARG A 78 5.76 1.47 15.40
CA ARG A 78 5.86 2.59 14.46
C ARG A 78 5.18 2.34 13.13
N SER A 79 4.50 1.22 12.98
CA SER A 79 3.92 0.93 11.68
C SER A 79 2.70 0.04 11.76
N TRP A 80 1.87 0.20 10.75
CA TRP A 80 0.70 -0.64 10.54
C TRP A 80 0.83 -1.30 9.18
N LYS A 81 0.56 -2.58 9.13
CA LYS A 81 0.62 -3.35 7.89
C LYS A 81 -0.74 -3.39 7.24
N VAL A 82 -0.78 -3.10 5.95
CA VAL A 82 -1.99 -3.24 5.15
C VAL A 82 -1.66 -3.94 3.86
N ILE A 83 -2.66 -4.54 3.24
CA ILE A 83 -2.54 -5.11 1.91
C ILE A 83 -3.44 -4.31 1.00
N VAL A 84 -2.85 -3.70 -0.01
CA VAL A 84 -3.58 -2.95 -1.01
C VAL A 84 -3.77 -3.86 -2.20
N ARG A 85 -5.00 -4.11 -2.58
CA ARG A 85 -5.34 -5.09 -3.59
C ARG A 85 -5.94 -4.41 -4.80
N ARG A 86 -5.56 -4.88 -5.98
CA ARG A 86 -6.11 -4.36 -7.22
C ARG A 86 -6.16 -5.43 -8.29
N ARG A 87 -7.23 -5.41 -9.07
CA ARG A 87 -7.33 -6.26 -10.24
C ARG A 87 -6.38 -5.74 -11.32
N MET A 88 -5.51 -6.60 -11.78
CA MET A 88 -4.57 -6.26 -12.82
C MET A 88 -5.08 -6.75 -14.18
N PRO A 89 -4.56 -6.22 -15.27
CA PRO A 89 -4.94 -6.71 -16.58
C PRO A 89 -4.77 -8.22 -16.67
N GLY A 90 -5.69 -8.89 -17.33
CA GLY A 90 -5.64 -10.32 -17.44
C GLY A 90 -6.37 -11.04 -16.34
N THR A 91 -7.19 -10.34 -15.58
CA THR A 91 -8.07 -10.88 -14.54
C THR A 91 -7.38 -11.41 -13.30
N ARG A 92 -6.13 -11.12 -13.10
CA ARG A 92 -5.45 -11.51 -11.86
C ARG A 92 -5.47 -10.34 -10.87
N ASP A 93 -5.55 -10.69 -9.60
CA ASP A 93 -5.47 -9.69 -8.54
C ASP A 93 -4.07 -9.66 -7.97
N ALA A 94 -3.56 -8.47 -7.75
CA ALA A 94 -2.27 -8.27 -7.12
C ALA A 94 -2.45 -7.63 -5.76
N GLY A 95 -1.55 -7.91 -4.86
CA GLY A 95 -1.54 -7.29 -3.54
C GLY A 95 -0.18 -6.73 -3.24
N VAL A 96 -0.17 -5.52 -2.71
CA VAL A 96 1.04 -4.88 -2.22
C VAL A 96 0.94 -4.81 -0.71
N VAL A 97 1.85 -5.51 -0.05
CA VAL A 97 1.90 -5.48 1.42
C VAL A 97 2.78 -4.32 1.81
N THR A 98 2.20 -3.33 2.45
CA THR A 98 2.93 -2.13 2.78
C THR A 98 2.74 -1.75 4.24
N LEU A 99 3.75 -1.09 4.80
CA LEU A 99 3.68 -0.55 6.14
C LEU A 99 3.42 0.94 6.04
N ILE A 100 2.43 1.39 6.82
CA ILE A 100 2.16 2.81 6.97
C ILE A 100 2.90 3.24 8.21
N MET A 101 3.88 4.10 8.02
CA MET A 101 4.70 4.56 9.14
C MET A 101 3.95 5.60 9.95
N THR A 102 4.09 5.54 11.27
CA THR A 102 3.34 6.45 12.13
C THR A 102 4.12 7.73 12.43
N ASP A 103 5.43 7.70 12.28
CA ASP A 103 6.27 8.84 12.66
C ASP A 103 6.61 9.77 11.52
N ASP A 104 6.28 9.39 10.31
CA ASP A 104 6.59 10.22 9.14
C ASP A 104 5.55 9.92 8.06
N ASP A 105 5.76 10.43 6.87
CA ASP A 105 4.83 10.26 5.77
C ASP A 105 5.21 9.14 4.82
N MET A 106 6.00 8.20 5.29
CA MET A 106 6.54 7.16 4.43
C MET A 106 5.64 5.94 4.36
N LEU A 107 5.76 5.24 3.25
CA LEU A 107 5.23 3.91 3.08
C LEU A 107 6.42 2.98 2.80
N PHE A 108 6.41 1.82 3.44
CA PHE A 108 7.45 0.84 3.21
C PHE A 108 6.82 -0.41 2.61
N VAL A 109 7.12 -0.71 1.37
CA VAL A 109 6.57 -1.86 0.67
C VAL A 109 7.35 -3.10 1.03
N LYS A 110 6.70 -4.04 1.70
CA LYS A 110 7.34 -5.27 2.15
C LYS A 110 7.41 -6.31 1.05
N THR A 111 6.33 -6.48 0.30
CA THR A 111 6.30 -7.46 -0.77
C THR A 111 5.16 -7.17 -1.71
N VAL A 112 5.22 -7.81 -2.87
CA VAL A 112 4.17 -7.75 -3.88
C VAL A 112 3.84 -9.19 -4.23
N GLN A 113 2.58 -9.50 -4.38
CA GLN A 113 2.18 -10.88 -4.62
C GLN A 113 0.92 -10.97 -5.45
N TRP A 114 0.74 -12.08 -6.12
CA TRP A 114 -0.51 -12.38 -6.80
C TRP A 114 -1.48 -12.96 -5.80
N MET A 115 -2.72 -12.54 -5.89
CA MET A 115 -3.75 -12.97 -4.94
C MET A 115 -4.91 -13.68 -5.62
N ASP A 116 -4.79 -13.95 -6.88
CA ASP A 116 -5.89 -14.54 -7.64
C ASP A 116 -6.09 -16.02 -7.31
N TRP A 117 -5.14 -16.64 -6.67
CA TRP A 117 -5.29 -18.02 -6.29
C TRP A 117 -6.13 -18.19 -5.04
N GLN A 118 -6.50 -17.12 -4.45
CA GLN A 118 -7.37 -17.17 -3.29
C GLN A 118 -8.76 -17.50 -3.73
N THR A 119 -9.34 -18.49 -3.23
CA THR A 119 -10.70 -18.78 -3.61
C THR A 119 -11.59 -19.02 -2.42
#